data_339d6236a8223c2f4f03eac11e424dfa
#
_entry.id   339d6236a8223c2f4f03eac11e424dfa
#
_cell.length_a   1.000
_cell.length_b   1.000
_cell.length_c   1.000
_cell.angle_alpha   90.00
_cell.angle_beta   90.00
_cell.angle_gamma   90.00
#
_symmetry.space_group_name_H-M   'P 1'
#
loop_
_entity.id
_entity.type
_entity.pdbx_description
1 polymer ?
#
loop_
_entity_poly.entity_id
_entity_poly.type
_entity_poly.pdbx_seq_one_letter_code
_entity_poly.pdbx_strand_id
1 'polypeptide(L)'
;MYNAMVRKGFTDTPQDAVESMVAVHNFLNEGAWAEIVEWERRFAPGIPHGWRESRFGEEGSITGAMIEFEAEGADKVEQPTLLRFEGRSDKVTPKARMLQVMGWLYPSKYGGPMPFDRHDWFVERRVAGAVEGKKEIRYVIDYYSAPPEPTGEPVFYLDIRPALDRPGAAAERLIRWGRDAWWRASGGSAREIKEIA
;
A
#
# COMPACT_ATOMS: atom_id res chain seq x y z
N MET A 1 19.00 -12.90 -2.13
CA MET A 1 17.72 -13.41 -1.63
C MET A 1 17.87 -14.83 -1.08
N TYR A 2 18.27 -15.84 -1.85
CA TYR A 2 18.47 -17.23 -1.42
C TYR A 2 19.25 -17.37 -0.09
N ASN A 3 20.45 -16.80 0.02
CA ASN A 3 21.27 -16.85 1.24
C ASN A 3 20.59 -16.19 2.46
N ALA A 4 19.69 -15.25 2.27
CA ALA A 4 18.93 -14.64 3.35
C ALA A 4 17.79 -15.56 3.81
N MET A 5 17.17 -16.30 2.91
CA MET A 5 16.16 -17.32 3.21
C MET A 5 16.77 -18.50 3.96
N VAL A 6 17.89 -19.02 3.49
CA VAL A 6 18.63 -20.11 4.15
C VAL A 6 19.03 -19.71 5.59
N ARG A 7 19.51 -18.46 5.78
CA ARG A 7 19.82 -17.94 7.14
C ARG A 7 18.59 -17.84 8.05
N LYS A 8 17.39 -17.69 7.49
CA LYS A 8 16.10 -17.69 8.23
C LYS A 8 15.51 -19.08 8.41
N GLY A 9 16.22 -20.15 7.99
CA GLY A 9 15.78 -21.54 8.14
C GLY A 9 14.91 -22.08 7.00
N PHE A 10 14.73 -21.34 5.91
CA PHE A 10 14.01 -21.81 4.72
C PHE A 10 14.98 -22.57 3.80
N THR A 11 15.27 -23.81 4.15
CA THR A 11 16.24 -24.68 3.42
C THR A 11 15.60 -25.47 2.27
N ASP A 12 14.26 -25.59 2.27
CA ASP A 12 13.53 -26.44 1.33
C ASP A 12 13.11 -25.72 0.04
N THR A 13 13.56 -24.47 -0.16
CA THR A 13 13.25 -23.72 -1.36
C THR A 13 14.09 -24.20 -2.52
N PRO A 14 13.50 -24.71 -3.62
CA PRO A 14 14.23 -25.11 -4.80
C PRO A 14 15.01 -23.95 -5.38
N GLN A 15 16.25 -24.19 -5.83
CA GLN A 15 17.12 -23.13 -6.33
C GLN A 15 16.58 -22.51 -7.64
N ASP A 16 15.88 -23.28 -8.46
CA ASP A 16 15.22 -22.86 -9.69
C ASP A 16 14.00 -21.95 -9.45
N ALA A 17 13.35 -22.07 -8.28
CA ALA A 17 12.26 -21.18 -7.89
C ALA A 17 12.72 -19.78 -7.47
N VAL A 18 14.01 -19.58 -7.21
CA VAL A 18 14.53 -18.30 -6.67
C VAL A 18 14.36 -17.15 -7.67
N GLU A 19 14.50 -17.40 -8.96
CA GLU A 19 14.36 -16.36 -9.98
C GLU A 19 12.94 -15.82 -10.05
N SER A 20 11.93 -16.70 -10.07
CA SER A 20 10.53 -16.32 -10.05
C SER A 20 10.14 -15.62 -8.74
N MET A 21 10.68 -16.07 -7.60
CA MET A 21 10.46 -15.40 -6.30
C MET A 21 11.06 -13.99 -6.28
N VAL A 22 12.23 -13.78 -6.90
CA VAL A 22 12.83 -12.44 -7.02
C VAL A 22 11.97 -11.55 -7.92
N ALA A 23 11.47 -12.08 -9.04
CA ALA A 23 10.59 -11.33 -9.94
C ALA A 23 9.30 -10.88 -9.24
N VAL A 24 8.63 -11.78 -8.52
CA VAL A 24 7.44 -11.46 -7.72
C VAL A 24 7.75 -10.42 -6.64
N HIS A 25 8.87 -10.59 -5.93
CA HIS A 25 9.27 -9.64 -4.89
C HIS A 25 9.54 -8.23 -5.46
N ASN A 26 10.19 -8.13 -6.62
CA ASN A 26 10.43 -6.85 -7.26
C ASN A 26 9.12 -6.21 -7.71
N PHE A 27 8.23 -6.96 -8.34
CA PHE A 27 6.89 -6.50 -8.73
C PHE A 27 6.10 -5.95 -7.54
N LEU A 28 6.07 -6.68 -6.41
CA LEU A 28 5.39 -6.22 -5.19
C LEU A 28 6.03 -4.95 -4.62
N ASN A 29 7.34 -4.81 -4.68
CA ASN A 29 8.04 -3.60 -4.22
C ASN A 29 7.74 -2.40 -5.12
N GLU A 30 7.67 -2.58 -6.43
CA GLU A 30 7.29 -1.53 -7.38
C GLU A 30 5.86 -1.06 -7.13
N GLY A 31 4.91 -1.99 -6.95
CA GLY A 31 3.54 -1.68 -6.57
C GLY A 31 3.45 -0.96 -5.21
N ALA A 32 4.24 -1.38 -4.24
CA ALA A 32 4.31 -0.71 -2.94
C ALA A 32 4.85 0.72 -3.07
N TRP A 33 5.87 0.92 -3.90
CA TRP A 33 6.43 2.25 -4.13
C TRP A 33 5.45 3.18 -4.84
N ALA A 34 4.78 2.71 -5.88
CA ALA A 34 3.76 3.49 -6.59
C ALA A 34 2.65 3.98 -5.64
N GLU A 35 2.18 3.11 -4.76
CA GLU A 35 1.17 3.45 -3.75
C GLU A 35 1.69 4.48 -2.72
N ILE A 36 2.96 4.38 -2.31
CA ILE A 36 3.59 5.37 -1.42
C ILE A 36 3.71 6.72 -2.11
N VAL A 37 4.13 6.74 -3.38
CA VAL A 37 4.21 7.97 -4.17
C VAL A 37 2.84 8.66 -4.28
N GLU A 38 1.77 7.89 -4.46
CA GLU A 38 0.40 8.42 -4.48
C GLU A 38 -0.02 9.01 -3.12
N TRP A 39 0.35 8.37 -2.00
CA TRP A 39 0.16 8.96 -0.68
C TRP A 39 0.89 10.29 -0.53
N GLU A 40 2.15 10.35 -0.95
CA GLU A 40 2.98 11.54 -0.86
C GLU A 40 2.48 12.64 -1.78
N ARG A 41 2.13 12.33 -3.02
CA ARG A 41 1.52 13.29 -3.95
C ARG A 41 0.30 13.98 -3.33
N ARG A 42 -0.53 13.22 -2.66
CA ARG A 42 -1.77 13.71 -2.06
C ARG A 42 -1.56 14.50 -0.77
N PHE A 43 -0.68 14.04 0.10
CA PHE A 43 -0.57 14.57 1.46
C PHE A 43 0.72 15.34 1.77
N ALA A 44 1.74 15.30 0.92
CA ALA A 44 2.94 16.10 1.13
C ALA A 44 2.67 17.61 1.13
N PRO A 45 1.75 18.16 0.31
CA PRO A 45 1.37 19.57 0.40
C PRO A 45 0.55 19.93 1.66
N GLY A 46 0.12 18.94 2.42
CA GLY A 46 -0.61 19.09 3.67
C GLY A 46 -2.02 18.50 3.68
N ILE A 47 -2.58 18.35 4.87
CA ILE A 47 -3.92 17.78 5.09
C ILE A 47 -5.04 18.51 4.30
N PRO A 48 -5.08 19.87 4.24
CA PRO A 48 -6.11 20.57 3.46
C PRO A 48 -6.06 20.24 1.97
N HIS A 49 -4.85 20.05 1.41
CA HIS A 49 -4.69 19.62 0.03
C HIS A 49 -5.21 18.21 -0.17
N GLY A 50 -4.79 17.26 0.65
CA GLY A 50 -5.26 15.88 0.60
C GLY A 50 -6.79 15.74 0.77
N TRP A 51 -7.40 16.57 1.61
CA TRP A 51 -8.86 16.64 1.75
C TRP A 51 -9.54 17.11 0.45
N ARG A 52 -9.01 18.17 -0.17
CA ARG A 52 -9.53 18.72 -1.44
C ARG A 52 -9.42 17.70 -2.57
N GLU A 53 -8.26 17.12 -2.75
CA GLU A 53 -8.02 16.04 -3.72
C GLU A 53 -8.97 14.86 -3.53
N SER A 54 -9.23 14.48 -2.28
CA SER A 54 -10.13 13.38 -1.96
C SER A 54 -11.61 13.68 -2.27
N ARG A 55 -12.00 14.95 -2.35
CA ARG A 55 -13.39 15.34 -2.68
C ARG A 55 -13.62 15.59 -4.17
N PHE A 56 -12.62 16.07 -4.89
CA PHE A 56 -12.76 16.58 -6.25
C PHE A 56 -11.82 15.90 -7.26
N GLY A 57 -10.89 15.08 -6.79
CA GLY A 57 -9.97 14.34 -7.66
C GLY A 57 -10.73 13.26 -8.44
N GLU A 58 -10.56 13.28 -9.75
CA GLU A 58 -11.08 12.24 -10.64
C GLU A 58 -10.53 10.84 -10.27
N GLU A 59 -11.36 9.87 -10.52
CA GLU A 59 -11.18 8.45 -10.26
C GLU A 59 -9.89 7.91 -10.90
N GLY A 60 -8.83 7.78 -10.11
CA GLY A 60 -7.70 6.94 -10.47
C GLY A 60 -7.93 5.54 -9.91
N SER A 61 -8.46 4.63 -10.69
CA SER A 61 -8.32 3.19 -10.46
C SER A 61 -6.83 2.86 -10.37
N ILE A 62 -6.46 1.91 -9.51
CA ILE A 62 -5.06 1.43 -9.36
C ILE A 62 -4.45 1.02 -10.73
N THR A 63 -5.28 0.59 -11.67
CA THR A 63 -4.90 0.25 -13.04
C THR A 63 -4.62 1.48 -13.91
N GLY A 64 -5.30 2.61 -13.68
CA GLY A 64 -5.06 3.88 -14.39
C GLY A 64 -3.79 4.59 -13.93
N ALA A 65 -3.43 4.51 -12.65
CA ALA A 65 -2.27 5.19 -12.09
C ALA A 65 -0.92 4.71 -12.69
N MET A 66 -0.86 3.48 -13.22
CA MET A 66 0.33 3.00 -13.92
C MET A 66 0.49 3.55 -15.34
N ILE A 67 -0.59 4.04 -15.95
CA ILE A 67 -0.60 4.51 -17.35
C ILE A 67 -0.53 6.04 -17.45
N GLU A 68 -1.10 6.77 -16.49
CA GLU A 68 -1.14 8.25 -16.48
C GLU A 68 0.04 8.94 -15.79
N PHE A 69 1.02 8.20 -15.30
CA PHE A 69 2.20 8.79 -14.66
C PHE A 69 3.09 9.60 -15.65
N GLU A 70 2.80 9.56 -16.95
CA GLU A 70 3.51 10.32 -17.98
C GLU A 70 2.82 11.64 -18.40
N ALA A 71 1.62 11.97 -17.92
CA ALA A 71 0.86 13.10 -18.42
C ALA A 71 0.61 14.21 -17.39
N GLU A 72 1.21 15.36 -17.66
CA GLU A 72 0.82 16.73 -17.28
C GLU A 72 0.62 17.04 -15.78
N GLY A 73 1.66 17.46 -15.13
CA GLY A 73 1.63 18.10 -13.82
C GLY A 73 2.62 17.54 -12.80
N ALA A 74 3.36 16.54 -13.13
CA ALA A 74 4.40 15.93 -12.30
C ALA A 74 5.57 16.88 -11.96
N ASP A 75 5.68 18.01 -12.65
CA ASP A 75 6.82 18.95 -12.56
C ASP A 75 6.91 19.76 -11.26
N LYS A 76 5.99 19.58 -10.30
CA LYS A 76 6.01 20.40 -9.07
C LYS A 76 5.97 19.63 -7.76
N VAL A 77 5.73 18.33 -7.76
CA VAL A 77 5.83 17.52 -6.55
C VAL A 77 7.17 16.79 -6.56
N GLU A 78 8.08 17.26 -5.74
CA GLU A 78 9.38 16.61 -5.58
C GLU A 78 9.16 15.17 -5.11
N GLN A 79 9.68 14.20 -5.87
CA GLN A 79 9.45 12.79 -5.58
C GLN A 79 9.99 12.40 -4.19
N PRO A 80 9.26 11.57 -3.45
CA PRO A 80 9.72 11.08 -2.17
C PRO A 80 10.97 10.21 -2.35
N THR A 81 11.80 10.14 -1.32
CA THR A 81 13.02 9.33 -1.34
C THR A 81 12.92 8.23 -0.28
N LEU A 82 13.15 6.98 -0.68
CA LEU A 82 13.23 5.87 0.25
C LEU A 82 14.54 5.97 1.04
N LEU A 83 14.44 6.14 2.36
CA LEU A 83 15.62 6.23 3.24
C LEU A 83 16.10 4.85 3.69
N ARG A 84 15.16 3.99 4.13
CA ARG A 84 15.43 2.64 4.61
C ARG A 84 14.16 1.81 4.67
N PHE A 85 14.33 0.51 4.76
CA PHE A 85 13.22 -0.42 5.01
C PHE A 85 13.61 -1.45 6.08
N GLU A 86 12.62 -1.94 6.81
CA GLU A 86 12.78 -2.94 7.87
C GLU A 86 11.73 -4.04 7.67
N GLY A 87 12.18 -5.29 7.54
CA GLY A 87 11.29 -6.46 7.60
C GLY A 87 10.84 -6.72 9.04
N ARG A 88 9.55 -6.93 9.27
CA ARG A 88 8.94 -7.17 10.58
C ARG A 88 7.90 -8.28 10.52
N SER A 89 8.22 -9.37 9.89
CA SER A 89 7.34 -10.55 9.72
C SER A 89 6.83 -11.13 11.05
N ASP A 90 7.58 -10.94 12.14
CA ASP A 90 7.25 -11.39 13.50
C ASP A 90 6.21 -10.51 14.21
N LYS A 91 5.89 -9.30 13.67
CA LYS A 91 5.05 -8.30 14.32
C LYS A 91 3.80 -8.00 13.53
N VAL A 92 2.70 -8.58 13.97
CA VAL A 92 1.37 -8.30 13.40
C VAL A 92 0.94 -6.86 13.72
N THR A 93 0.44 -6.15 12.72
CA THR A 93 -0.05 -4.77 12.89
C THR A 93 -1.33 -4.71 13.72
N PRO A 94 -1.63 -3.58 14.40
CA PRO A 94 -2.88 -3.40 15.14
C PRO A 94 -4.12 -3.61 14.25
N LYS A 95 -4.07 -3.19 12.97
CA LYS A 95 -5.16 -3.42 12.01
C LYS A 95 -5.36 -4.91 11.74
N ALA A 96 -4.28 -5.65 11.47
CA ALA A 96 -4.37 -7.09 11.22
C ALA A 96 -4.87 -7.85 12.46
N ARG A 97 -4.45 -7.46 13.67
CA ARG A 97 -5.00 -8.02 14.93
C ARG A 97 -6.49 -7.74 15.08
N MET A 98 -6.92 -6.52 14.80
CA MET A 98 -8.34 -6.16 14.84
C MET A 98 -9.15 -6.99 13.85
N LEU A 99 -8.66 -7.14 12.61
CA LEU A 99 -9.31 -7.96 11.59
C LEU A 99 -9.36 -9.44 12.00
N GLN A 100 -8.34 -9.95 12.68
CA GLN A 100 -8.34 -11.31 13.23
C GLN A 100 -9.43 -11.50 14.28
N VAL A 101 -9.59 -10.57 15.21
CA VAL A 101 -10.67 -10.60 16.21
C VAL A 101 -12.04 -10.50 15.54
N MET A 102 -12.19 -9.61 14.56
CA MET A 102 -13.42 -9.48 13.79
C MET A 102 -13.72 -10.73 12.96
N GLY A 103 -12.70 -11.38 12.40
CA GLY A 103 -12.82 -12.66 11.68
C GLY A 103 -13.26 -13.81 12.58
N TRP A 104 -12.85 -13.80 13.84
CA TRP A 104 -13.33 -14.74 14.84
C TRP A 104 -14.82 -14.51 15.20
N LEU A 105 -15.24 -13.24 15.32
CA LEU A 105 -16.63 -12.87 15.64
C LEU A 105 -17.57 -13.01 14.42
N TYR A 106 -17.12 -12.66 13.23
CA TYR A 106 -17.89 -12.64 11.99
C TYR A 106 -17.08 -13.28 10.83
N PRO A 107 -16.92 -14.62 10.83
CA PRO A 107 -16.05 -15.33 9.87
C PRO A 107 -16.43 -15.09 8.41
N SER A 108 -17.72 -15.01 8.10
CA SER A 108 -18.25 -14.80 6.74
C SER A 108 -17.85 -13.44 6.13
N LYS A 109 -17.57 -12.45 6.98
CA LYS A 109 -17.30 -11.08 6.53
C LYS A 109 -15.82 -10.68 6.68
N TYR A 110 -15.15 -11.17 7.72
CA TYR A 110 -13.79 -10.76 8.10
C TYR A 110 -12.81 -11.94 8.22
N GLY A 111 -13.24 -13.15 7.87
CA GLY A 111 -12.43 -14.39 7.95
C GLY A 111 -11.34 -14.49 6.88
N GLY A 112 -10.71 -13.39 6.50
CA GLY A 112 -9.61 -13.36 5.54
C GLY A 112 -8.29 -13.89 6.13
N PRO A 113 -7.30 -14.17 5.26
CA PRO A 113 -5.99 -14.64 5.68
C PRO A 113 -5.26 -13.57 6.51
N MET A 114 -4.37 -14.04 7.38
CA MET A 114 -3.41 -13.17 8.07
C MET A 114 -2.32 -12.72 7.09
N PRO A 115 -1.71 -11.54 7.32
CA PRO A 115 -0.55 -11.14 6.54
C PRO A 115 0.57 -12.15 6.76
N PHE A 116 1.20 -12.61 5.68
CA PHE A 116 2.32 -13.54 5.73
C PHE A 116 3.67 -12.82 5.93
N ASP A 117 3.73 -11.54 5.60
CA ASP A 117 4.90 -10.70 5.85
C ASP A 117 4.48 -9.25 6.14
N ARG A 118 5.40 -8.50 6.74
CA ARG A 118 5.27 -7.08 7.01
C ARG A 118 6.59 -6.38 6.82
N HIS A 119 6.55 -5.24 6.12
CA HIS A 119 7.67 -4.31 6.01
C HIS A 119 7.28 -2.92 6.53
N ASP A 120 8.23 -2.25 7.17
CA ASP A 120 8.14 -0.84 7.52
C ASP A 120 9.14 -0.09 6.61
N TRP A 121 8.62 0.83 5.77
CA TRP A 121 9.43 1.66 4.89
C TRP A 121 9.46 3.08 5.41
N PHE A 122 10.65 3.67 5.43
CA PHE A 122 10.89 5.04 5.91
C PHE A 122 11.23 5.91 4.71
N VAL A 123 10.39 6.91 4.48
CA VAL A 123 10.39 7.74 3.28
C VAL A 123 10.61 9.19 3.68
N GLU A 124 11.48 9.90 2.99
CA GLU A 124 11.64 11.34 3.12
C GLU A 124 10.52 12.05 2.35
N ARG A 125 9.63 12.70 3.09
CA ARG A 125 8.63 13.60 2.54
C ARG A 125 9.20 15.00 2.50
N ARG A 126 9.10 15.66 1.37
CA ARG A 126 9.43 17.08 1.25
C ARG A 126 8.18 17.92 1.46
N VAL A 127 8.28 18.87 2.39
CA VAL A 127 7.17 19.77 2.73
C VAL A 127 7.41 21.12 2.03
N ALA A 128 6.53 21.46 1.11
CA ALA A 128 6.63 22.73 0.38
C ALA A 128 6.59 23.93 1.35
N GLY A 129 7.56 24.85 1.21
CA GLY A 129 7.60 26.12 1.97
C GLY A 129 8.29 26.05 3.35
N ALA A 130 8.82 24.91 3.78
CA ALA A 130 9.61 24.83 5.01
C ALA A 130 11.13 24.92 4.70
N VAL A 131 11.85 25.78 5.41
CA VAL A 131 13.29 26.02 5.21
C VAL A 131 14.17 24.78 5.49
N GLU A 132 13.68 23.83 6.31
CA GLU A 132 14.24 22.49 6.53
C GLU A 132 13.21 21.39 6.19
N GLY A 133 12.49 21.56 5.10
CA GLY A 133 11.28 20.88 4.68
C GLY A 133 11.33 19.36 4.50
N LYS A 134 12.24 18.65 5.16
CA LYS A 134 12.35 17.19 5.08
C LYS A 134 11.76 16.53 6.32
N LYS A 135 10.84 15.59 6.11
CA LYS A 135 10.22 14.82 7.18
C LYS A 135 10.27 13.33 6.89
N GLU A 136 10.76 12.54 7.82
CA GLU A 136 10.67 11.09 7.72
C GLU A 136 9.24 10.63 8.01
N ILE A 137 8.68 9.87 7.08
CA ILE A 137 7.37 9.24 7.17
C ILE A 137 7.57 7.74 7.15
N ARG A 138 7.02 7.04 8.14
CA ARG A 138 7.02 5.59 8.16
C ARG A 138 5.74 5.06 7.52
N TYR A 139 5.92 4.21 6.51
CA TYR A 139 4.86 3.42 5.90
C TYR A 139 4.90 1.99 6.40
N VAL A 140 3.73 1.44 6.66
CA VAL A 140 3.55 0.03 7.02
C VAL A 140 2.95 -0.68 5.84
N ILE A 141 3.56 -1.78 5.42
CA ILE A 141 3.14 -2.62 4.32
C ILE A 141 2.86 -4.00 4.89
N ASP A 142 1.60 -4.41 4.87
CA ASP A 142 1.18 -5.78 5.20
C ASP A 142 0.96 -6.54 3.89
N TYR A 143 1.56 -7.71 3.75
CA TYR A 143 1.48 -8.58 2.58
C TYR A 143 0.51 -9.73 2.85
N TYR A 144 -0.47 -9.89 1.98
CA TYR A 144 -1.48 -10.95 2.06
C TYR A 144 -1.43 -11.82 0.81
N SER A 145 -1.66 -13.12 0.98
CA SER A 145 -1.93 -14.04 -0.14
C SER A 145 -3.42 -14.25 -0.29
N ALA A 146 -3.88 -14.40 -1.52
CA ALA A 146 -5.23 -14.82 -1.86
C ALA A 146 -5.22 -16.19 -2.53
N PRO A 147 -6.39 -16.81 -2.68
CA PRO A 147 -6.51 -17.98 -3.53
C PRO A 147 -5.96 -17.66 -4.94
N PRO A 148 -5.21 -18.61 -5.55
CA PRO A 148 -4.67 -18.40 -6.89
C PRO A 148 -5.80 -18.22 -7.90
N GLU A 149 -5.48 -17.54 -9.00
CA GLU A 149 -6.40 -17.46 -10.15
C GLU A 149 -6.68 -18.85 -10.76
N PRO A 150 -7.73 -18.98 -11.59
CA PRO A 150 -8.01 -20.22 -12.31
C PRO A 150 -6.84 -20.70 -13.18
N THR A 151 -5.95 -19.78 -13.56
CA THR A 151 -4.69 -20.06 -14.27
C THR A 151 -3.62 -20.70 -13.41
N GLY A 152 -3.81 -20.73 -12.07
CA GLY A 152 -2.83 -21.19 -11.09
C GLY A 152 -1.84 -20.11 -10.66
N GLU A 153 -1.96 -18.89 -11.14
CA GLU A 153 -1.09 -17.78 -10.77
C GLU A 153 -1.37 -17.30 -9.34
N PRO A 154 -0.31 -17.06 -8.54
CA PRO A 154 -0.49 -16.59 -7.16
C PRO A 154 -0.96 -15.14 -7.13
N VAL A 155 -1.94 -14.86 -6.28
CA VAL A 155 -2.49 -13.52 -6.07
C VAL A 155 -2.02 -12.96 -4.75
N PHE A 156 -1.54 -11.72 -4.77
CA PHE A 156 -1.08 -11.00 -3.58
C PHE A 156 -1.81 -9.67 -3.43
N TYR A 157 -2.10 -9.32 -2.19
CA TYR A 157 -2.63 -8.00 -1.81
C TYR A 157 -1.65 -7.27 -0.91
N LEU A 158 -1.49 -6.00 -1.16
CA LEU A 158 -0.70 -5.10 -0.35
C LEU A 158 -1.62 -4.12 0.39
N ASP A 159 -1.43 -3.99 1.70
CA ASP A 159 -2.08 -2.95 2.49
C ASP A 159 -1.02 -1.94 2.92
N ILE A 160 -0.92 -0.85 2.18
CA ILE A 160 0.11 0.18 2.32
C ILE A 160 -0.50 1.43 2.95
N ARG A 161 0.09 1.88 4.04
CA ARG A 161 -0.45 3.02 4.79
C ARG A 161 0.60 3.71 5.66
N PRO A 162 0.50 5.03 5.91
CA PRO A 162 1.34 5.70 6.89
C PRO A 162 1.16 5.08 8.28
N ALA A 163 2.24 4.93 9.05
CA ALA A 163 2.19 4.43 10.42
C ALA A 163 1.43 5.40 11.32
N LEU A 164 0.68 4.87 12.31
CA LEU A 164 -0.06 5.69 13.29
C LEU A 164 0.87 6.14 14.45
N ASP A 165 2.03 6.68 14.11
CA ASP A 165 3.00 7.22 15.06
C ASP A 165 2.94 8.75 15.18
N ARG A 166 2.05 9.38 14.43
CA ARG A 166 1.81 10.82 14.41
C ARG A 166 0.34 11.14 14.12
N PRO A 167 -0.20 12.24 14.69
CA PRO A 167 -1.61 12.62 14.48
C PRO A 167 -1.96 12.85 12.99
N GLY A 168 -1.03 13.44 12.21
CA GLY A 168 -1.22 13.65 10.78
C GLY A 168 -1.47 12.37 10.01
N ALA A 169 -0.79 11.28 10.35
CA ALA A 169 -1.02 9.97 9.70
C ALA A 169 -2.43 9.43 9.97
N ALA A 170 -2.98 9.67 11.15
CA ALA A 170 -4.36 9.30 11.45
C ALA A 170 -5.35 10.11 10.58
N ALA A 171 -5.12 11.42 10.42
CA ALA A 171 -5.94 12.27 9.56
C ALA A 171 -5.83 11.85 8.09
N GLU A 172 -4.62 11.61 7.58
CA GLU A 172 -4.39 11.12 6.21
C GLU A 172 -5.18 9.84 5.94
N ARG A 173 -5.10 8.85 6.85
CA ARG A 173 -5.85 7.58 6.73
C ARG A 173 -7.36 7.79 6.78
N LEU A 174 -7.85 8.65 7.68
CA LEU A 174 -9.27 8.90 7.82
C LEU A 174 -9.86 9.54 6.56
N ILE A 175 -9.15 10.48 5.97
CA ILE A 175 -9.54 11.14 4.72
C ILE A 175 -9.64 10.10 3.59
N ARG A 176 -8.60 9.28 3.42
CA ARG A 176 -8.59 8.25 2.37
C ARG A 176 -9.67 7.18 2.58
N TRP A 177 -9.80 6.67 3.80
CA TRP A 177 -10.85 5.70 4.12
C TRP A 177 -12.26 6.28 3.91
N GLY A 178 -12.49 7.52 4.30
CA GLY A 178 -13.77 8.20 4.11
C GLY A 178 -14.13 8.33 2.64
N ARG A 179 -13.16 8.64 1.77
CA ARG A 179 -13.35 8.66 0.32
C ARG A 179 -13.73 7.28 -0.21
N ASP A 180 -12.97 6.24 0.14
CA ASP A 180 -13.22 4.88 -0.33
C ASP A 180 -14.58 4.35 0.15
N ALA A 181 -14.96 4.69 1.38
CA ALA A 181 -16.28 4.35 1.92
C ALA A 181 -17.40 5.10 1.18
N TRP A 182 -17.21 6.39 0.92
CA TRP A 182 -18.16 7.21 0.18
C TRP A 182 -18.31 6.73 -1.27
N TRP A 183 -17.21 6.46 -1.95
CA TRP A 183 -17.22 5.98 -3.33
C TRP A 183 -18.00 4.66 -3.47
N ARG A 184 -17.74 3.70 -2.57
CA ARG A 184 -18.51 2.44 -2.51
C ARG A 184 -19.97 2.66 -2.21
N ALA A 185 -20.29 3.55 -1.27
CA ALA A 185 -21.68 3.85 -0.89
C ALA A 185 -22.46 4.57 -2.00
N SER A 186 -21.75 5.37 -2.84
CA SER A 186 -22.36 6.08 -3.99
C SER A 186 -22.51 5.21 -5.25
N GLY A 187 -22.18 3.93 -5.17
CA GLY A 187 -22.33 2.99 -6.27
C GLY A 187 -21.20 3.04 -7.32
N GLY A 188 -20.05 3.60 -6.98
CA GLY A 188 -18.87 3.65 -7.87
C GLY A 188 -18.45 2.28 -8.36
N SER A 189 -18.37 1.29 -7.46
CA SER A 189 -18.04 -0.10 -7.81
C SER A 189 -19.01 -0.74 -8.83
N ALA A 190 -20.29 -0.35 -8.83
CA ALA A 190 -21.27 -0.86 -9.78
C ALA A 190 -21.15 -0.22 -11.18
N ARG A 191 -20.56 0.99 -11.27
CA ARG A 191 -20.29 1.65 -12.55
C ARG A 191 -19.09 1.02 -13.24
N GLU A 192 -18.03 0.74 -12.49
CA GLU A 192 -16.81 0.09 -12.99
C GLU A 192 -17.09 -1.29 -13.63
N ILE A 193 -17.94 -2.12 -13.00
CA ILE A 193 -18.37 -3.42 -13.54
C ILE A 193 -19.16 -3.25 -14.85
N LYS A 194 -19.89 -2.15 -15.05
CA LYS A 194 -20.65 -1.89 -16.28
C LYS A 194 -19.80 -1.39 -17.44
N GLU A 195 -18.66 -0.78 -17.17
CA GLU A 195 -17.74 -0.30 -18.20
C GLU A 195 -16.82 -1.40 -18.75
N ILE A 196 -16.65 -2.50 -17.98
CA ILE A 196 -15.81 -3.66 -18.34
C ILE A 196 -16.65 -4.76 -19.06
N ALA A 197 -17.97 -4.71 -18.97
CA ALA A 197 -18.90 -5.68 -19.57
C ALA A 197 -19.43 -5.21 -20.92
#